data_604acb19ed05562d8fd075acc84412de
#
_entry.id   604acb19ed05562d8fd075acc84412de
#
_cell.length_a   1.000
_cell.length_b   1.000
_cell.length_c   1.000
_cell.angle_alpha   90.00
_cell.angle_beta   90.00
_cell.angle_gamma   90.00
#
_symmetry.space_group_name_H-M   'P 1'
#
loop_
_entity.id
_entity.type
_entity.pdbx_description
1 polymer ?
#
loop_
_entity_poly.entity_id
_entity_poly.type
_entity_poly.pdbx_seq_one_letter_code
_entity_poly.pdbx_strand_id
1 'polypeptide(L)'
;CADRMSVIIEIPNEASLKLLAPEKDHESVYRPMGYIQQGVLESAEERKKHRHAPRFVPAGQSTQMIVGATGESDRDILYLSSALYGRPTMRRVYYSGYVAVNTYDPRLPALKQPPLVRENRLYQADWLMRFYQFKVEEIVDETHPDLDLEVDPKLAWALRHPEQFPVDVNRAEYERILRVPGIGV
;
A
#
# COMPACT_ATOMS: atom_id res chain seq x y z
N CYS A 1 -23.98 -11.28 -4.07
CA CYS A 1 -23.38 -10.02 -3.60
C CYS A 1 -21.88 -10.22 -3.44
N ALA A 2 -21.07 -9.20 -3.76
CA ALA A 2 -19.62 -9.25 -3.58
C ALA A 2 -19.27 -8.98 -2.11
N ASP A 3 -18.37 -9.77 -1.53
CA ASP A 3 -17.87 -9.54 -0.17
C ASP A 3 -16.84 -8.41 -0.13
N ARG A 4 -16.04 -8.24 -1.17
CA ARG A 4 -15.06 -7.19 -1.36
C ARG A 4 -15.18 -6.58 -2.75
N MET A 5 -15.00 -5.28 -2.85
CA MET A 5 -14.91 -4.58 -4.14
C MET A 5 -13.55 -3.94 -4.29
N SER A 6 -13.04 -3.96 -5.52
CA SER A 6 -11.75 -3.35 -5.87
C SER A 6 -11.95 -2.29 -6.95
N VAL A 7 -11.39 -1.11 -6.71
CA VAL A 7 -11.21 -0.08 -7.73
C VAL A 7 -9.71 0.11 -7.87
N ILE A 8 -9.18 -0.12 -9.06
CA ILE A 8 -7.74 -0.19 -9.30
C ILE A 8 -7.20 1.21 -9.63
N ILE A 9 -6.22 1.69 -8.86
CA ILE A 9 -5.55 2.98 -9.10
C ILE A 9 -4.59 2.87 -10.28
N GLU A 10 -3.95 1.72 -10.47
CA GLU A 10 -2.93 1.43 -11.47
C GLU A 10 -1.63 2.21 -11.22
N ILE A 11 -1.60 3.51 -11.52
CA ILE A 11 -0.42 4.36 -11.43
C ILE A 11 -0.61 5.38 -10.27
N PRO A 12 0.33 5.46 -9.31
CA PRO A 12 0.22 6.35 -8.16
C PRO A 12 0.19 7.84 -8.50
N ASN A 13 0.93 8.23 -9.52
CA ASN A 13 1.03 9.62 -9.96
C ASN A 13 0.05 9.92 -11.10
N GLU A 14 -0.76 10.97 -10.94
CA GLU A 14 -1.78 11.33 -11.93
C GLU A 14 -1.20 11.77 -13.27
N ALA A 15 -0.07 12.46 -13.27
CA ALA A 15 0.59 12.87 -14.52
C ALA A 15 1.08 11.65 -15.30
N SER A 16 1.68 10.68 -14.61
CA SER A 16 2.09 9.40 -15.18
C SER A 16 0.90 8.58 -15.67
N LEU A 17 -0.20 8.58 -14.90
CA LEU A 17 -1.44 7.92 -15.32
C LEU A 17 -1.98 8.52 -16.63
N LYS A 18 -2.09 9.83 -16.71
CA LYS A 18 -2.56 10.52 -17.91
C LYS A 18 -1.64 10.33 -19.13
N LEU A 19 -0.32 10.20 -18.88
CA LEU A 19 0.62 9.91 -19.96
C LEU A 19 0.40 8.51 -20.57
N LEU A 20 0.11 7.52 -19.73
CA LEU A 20 -0.06 6.13 -20.17
C LEU A 20 -1.50 5.82 -20.60
N ALA A 21 -2.49 6.40 -19.93
CA ALA A 21 -3.91 6.20 -20.14
C ALA A 21 -4.64 7.57 -20.14
N PRO A 22 -4.58 8.35 -21.22
CA PRO A 22 -5.12 9.72 -21.30
C PRO A 22 -6.63 9.82 -20.98
N GLU A 23 -7.37 8.73 -21.14
CA GLU A 23 -8.80 8.63 -20.85
C GLU A 23 -9.11 8.45 -19.35
N LYS A 24 -8.08 8.23 -18.51
CA LYS A 24 -8.21 8.02 -17.07
C LYS A 24 -7.65 9.20 -16.29
N ASP A 25 -8.23 9.42 -15.13
CA ASP A 25 -7.72 10.33 -14.10
C ASP A 25 -7.99 9.75 -12.70
N HIS A 26 -7.38 10.33 -11.69
CA HIS A 26 -7.60 9.88 -10.32
C HIS A 26 -9.03 10.14 -9.85
N GLU A 27 -9.73 11.14 -10.37
CA GLU A 27 -11.12 11.38 -10.01
C GLU A 27 -12.01 10.21 -10.42
N SER A 28 -11.82 9.66 -11.63
CA SER A 28 -12.54 8.50 -12.12
C SER A 28 -12.33 7.23 -11.29
N VAL A 29 -11.22 7.18 -10.52
CA VAL A 29 -10.91 6.09 -9.57
C VAL A 29 -11.48 6.40 -8.18
N TYR A 30 -11.25 7.62 -7.67
CA TYR A 30 -11.66 7.96 -6.30
C TYR A 30 -13.16 8.13 -6.12
N ARG A 31 -13.88 8.56 -7.16
CA ARG A 31 -15.34 8.70 -7.14
C ARG A 31 -16.05 7.35 -6.88
N PRO A 32 -15.77 6.25 -7.62
CA PRO A 32 -16.32 4.93 -7.32
C PRO A 32 -15.92 4.43 -5.92
N MET A 33 -14.68 4.66 -5.47
CA MET A 33 -14.27 4.32 -4.10
C MET A 33 -15.14 5.04 -3.05
N GLY A 34 -15.48 6.30 -3.30
CA GLY A 34 -16.38 7.09 -2.45
C GLY A 34 -17.79 6.49 -2.39
N TYR A 35 -18.35 6.10 -3.52
CA TYR A 35 -19.67 5.45 -3.58
C TYR A 35 -19.70 4.13 -2.82
N ILE A 36 -18.65 3.31 -2.96
CA ILE A 36 -18.56 2.05 -2.21
C ILE A 36 -18.46 2.34 -0.71
N GLN A 37 -17.66 3.32 -0.30
CA GLN A 37 -17.54 3.71 1.11
C GLN A 37 -18.90 4.16 1.66
N GLN A 38 -19.61 5.01 0.95
CA GLN A 38 -20.94 5.48 1.34
C GLN A 38 -21.91 4.30 1.47
N GLY A 39 -22.00 3.41 0.50
CA GLY A 39 -22.87 2.22 0.55
C GLY A 39 -22.56 1.28 1.71
N VAL A 40 -21.26 1.13 2.10
CA VAL A 40 -20.89 0.35 3.30
C VAL A 40 -21.40 1.03 4.57
N LEU A 41 -21.27 2.34 4.69
CA LEU A 41 -21.73 3.09 5.84
C LEU A 41 -23.27 3.08 5.94
N GLU A 42 -23.96 3.31 4.85
CA GLU A 42 -25.44 3.24 4.79
C GLU A 42 -25.95 1.85 5.16
N SER A 43 -25.35 0.78 4.61
CA SER A 43 -25.70 -0.59 4.96
C SER A 43 -25.46 -0.88 6.45
N ALA A 44 -24.41 -0.34 7.05
CA ALA A 44 -24.14 -0.49 8.47
C ALA A 44 -25.23 0.21 9.33
N GLU A 45 -25.66 1.41 8.94
CA GLU A 45 -26.74 2.14 9.62
C GLU A 45 -28.10 1.45 9.46
N GLU A 46 -28.40 0.96 8.27
CA GLU A 46 -29.64 0.21 8.01
C GLU A 46 -29.70 -1.07 8.87
N ARG A 47 -28.60 -1.75 9.06
CA ARG A 47 -28.52 -2.95 9.92
C ARG A 47 -28.71 -2.66 11.41
N LYS A 48 -28.45 -1.47 11.88
CA LYS A 48 -28.81 -1.05 13.24
C LYS A 48 -30.34 -1.00 13.43
N LYS A 49 -31.06 -0.64 12.37
CA LYS A 49 -32.55 -0.55 12.37
C LYS A 49 -33.19 -1.90 12.04
N HIS A 50 -32.60 -2.63 11.08
CA HIS A 50 -33.15 -3.87 10.53
C HIS A 50 -32.10 -4.98 10.55
N ARG A 51 -32.12 -5.85 11.57
CA ARG A 51 -31.11 -6.91 11.80
C ARG A 51 -30.84 -7.81 10.58
N HIS A 52 -31.84 -8.03 9.74
CA HIS A 52 -31.76 -8.89 8.57
C HIS A 52 -31.43 -8.14 7.26
N ALA A 53 -31.21 -6.84 7.30
CA ALA A 53 -30.79 -6.10 6.13
C ALA A 53 -29.47 -6.67 5.57
N PRO A 54 -29.34 -6.81 4.25
CA PRO A 54 -28.15 -7.39 3.63
C PRO A 54 -26.90 -6.55 3.93
N ARG A 55 -25.75 -7.21 4.03
CA ARG A 55 -24.47 -6.51 4.15
C ARG A 55 -23.97 -6.11 2.77
N PHE A 56 -23.61 -4.86 2.60
CA PHE A 56 -22.96 -4.38 1.40
C PHE A 56 -21.46 -4.39 1.60
N VAL A 57 -20.71 -5.12 0.77
CA VAL A 57 -19.23 -5.19 0.76
C VAL A 57 -18.64 -5.41 2.17
N PRO A 58 -19.02 -6.45 2.91
CA PRO A 58 -18.64 -6.62 4.31
C PRO A 58 -17.13 -6.77 4.55
N ALA A 59 -16.37 -7.24 3.56
CA ALA A 59 -14.92 -7.34 3.60
C ALA A 59 -14.20 -6.06 3.11
N GLY A 60 -14.95 -4.97 2.83
CA GLY A 60 -14.43 -3.65 2.48
C GLY A 60 -13.85 -3.55 1.08
N GLN A 61 -13.05 -2.52 0.87
CA GLN A 61 -12.44 -2.20 -0.42
C GLN A 61 -10.98 -2.65 -0.50
N SER A 62 -10.54 -2.90 -1.72
CA SER A 62 -9.12 -3.03 -2.06
C SER A 62 -8.80 -2.22 -3.31
N THR A 63 -7.52 -1.98 -3.52
CA THR A 63 -6.98 -1.38 -4.75
C THR A 63 -5.69 -2.08 -5.14
N GLN A 64 -5.16 -1.74 -6.31
CA GLN A 64 -3.88 -2.25 -6.80
C GLN A 64 -3.11 -1.12 -7.48
N MET A 65 -1.78 -1.15 -7.30
CA MET A 65 -0.82 -0.29 -7.99
C MET A 65 0.18 -1.14 -8.77
N ILE A 66 0.59 -0.66 -9.94
CA ILE A 66 1.61 -1.25 -10.78
C ILE A 66 2.95 -0.64 -10.36
N VAL A 67 3.93 -1.49 -10.08
CA VAL A 67 5.26 -1.09 -9.60
C VAL A 67 6.27 -1.20 -10.71
N GLY A 68 6.97 -0.10 -10.99
CA GLY A 68 8.04 -0.06 -11.99
C GLY A 68 7.58 0.14 -13.43
N ALA A 69 6.32 0.54 -13.67
CA ALA A 69 5.85 1.01 -14.97
C ALA A 69 6.23 2.47 -15.23
N THR A 70 6.42 3.23 -14.16
CA THR A 70 6.70 4.67 -14.17
C THR A 70 7.78 4.99 -13.12
N GLY A 71 8.19 6.25 -13.03
CA GLY A 71 9.34 6.67 -12.23
C GLY A 71 9.04 6.97 -10.75
N GLU A 72 7.90 6.53 -10.22
CA GLU A 72 7.56 6.76 -8.82
C GLU A 72 8.52 6.04 -7.87
N SER A 73 8.90 6.74 -6.80
CA SER A 73 9.66 6.18 -5.69
C SER A 73 8.78 5.25 -4.82
N ASP A 74 9.41 4.39 -4.03
CA ASP A 74 8.68 3.59 -3.04
C ASP A 74 8.05 4.49 -1.97
N ARG A 75 8.65 5.65 -1.71
CA ARG A 75 8.10 6.69 -0.84
C ARG A 75 6.73 7.17 -1.35
N ASP A 76 6.62 7.51 -2.63
CA ASP A 76 5.34 7.97 -3.22
C ASP A 76 4.26 6.88 -3.10
N ILE A 77 4.63 5.64 -3.38
CA ILE A 77 3.74 4.47 -3.29
C ILE A 77 3.27 4.25 -1.84
N LEU A 78 4.17 4.29 -0.86
CA LEU A 78 3.86 4.02 0.54
C LEU A 78 3.05 5.16 1.18
N TYR A 79 3.34 6.43 0.85
CA TYR A 79 2.51 7.56 1.29
C TYR A 79 1.09 7.47 0.76
N LEU A 80 0.92 7.13 -0.52
CA LEU A 80 -0.40 6.90 -1.09
C LEU A 80 -1.12 5.73 -0.41
N SER A 81 -0.42 4.63 -0.16
CA SER A 81 -0.96 3.46 0.53
C SER A 81 -1.41 3.81 1.95
N SER A 82 -0.62 4.57 2.69
CA SER A 82 -0.95 5.05 4.04
C SER A 82 -2.19 5.94 4.02
N ALA A 83 -2.27 6.88 3.09
CA ALA A 83 -3.45 7.74 2.91
C ALA A 83 -4.72 6.93 2.57
N LEU A 84 -4.59 5.89 1.76
CA LEU A 84 -5.69 4.99 1.42
C LEU A 84 -6.16 4.18 2.63
N TYR A 85 -5.24 3.67 3.46
CA TYR A 85 -5.59 2.96 4.70
C TYR A 85 -6.25 3.87 5.75
N GLY A 86 -6.07 5.18 5.69
CA GLY A 86 -6.84 6.15 6.45
C GLY A 86 -8.33 6.17 6.12
N ARG A 87 -8.76 5.62 4.98
CA ARG A 87 -10.18 5.50 4.62
C ARG A 87 -10.84 4.34 5.36
N PRO A 88 -12.02 4.52 5.99
CA PRO A 88 -12.63 3.51 6.87
C PRO A 88 -12.89 2.15 6.22
N THR A 89 -13.08 2.12 4.92
CA THR A 89 -13.44 0.90 4.17
C THR A 89 -12.29 0.26 3.41
N MET A 90 -11.15 0.96 3.28
CA MET A 90 -9.97 0.39 2.60
C MET A 90 -9.32 -0.67 3.49
N ARG A 91 -9.15 -1.89 2.94
CA ARG A 91 -8.62 -3.04 3.65
C ARG A 91 -7.31 -3.55 3.10
N ARG A 92 -7.09 -3.37 1.79
CA ARG A 92 -5.89 -3.89 1.15
C ARG A 92 -5.46 -3.03 -0.04
N VAL A 93 -4.19 -2.71 -0.09
CA VAL A 93 -3.48 -2.24 -1.27
C VAL A 93 -2.65 -3.42 -1.80
N TYR A 94 -2.76 -3.69 -3.08
CA TYR A 94 -1.96 -4.69 -3.78
C TYR A 94 -0.90 -3.98 -4.61
N TYR A 95 0.26 -4.59 -4.68
CA TYR A 95 1.37 -4.16 -5.52
C TYR A 95 1.61 -5.23 -6.58
N SER A 96 1.81 -4.83 -7.81
CA SER A 96 2.07 -5.75 -8.91
C SER A 96 3.22 -5.23 -9.76
N GLY A 97 4.30 -6.00 -9.83
CA GLY A 97 5.43 -5.66 -10.67
C GLY A 97 5.02 -5.54 -12.13
N TYR A 98 5.44 -4.47 -12.78
CA TYR A 98 5.16 -4.23 -14.19
C TYR A 98 5.75 -5.33 -15.07
N VAL A 99 4.91 -5.89 -15.94
CA VAL A 99 5.31 -6.89 -16.95
C VAL A 99 5.26 -6.23 -18.33
N ALA A 100 6.40 -6.10 -18.99
CA ALA A 100 6.46 -5.57 -20.33
C ALA A 100 5.87 -6.58 -21.33
N VAL A 101 4.68 -6.29 -21.86
CA VAL A 101 4.01 -7.10 -22.88
C VAL A 101 4.61 -6.84 -24.27
N ASN A 102 5.12 -5.64 -24.48
CA ASN A 102 5.80 -5.24 -25.72
C ASN A 102 6.93 -4.24 -25.40
N THR A 103 7.80 -4.01 -26.36
CA THR A 103 8.96 -3.11 -26.23
C THR A 103 8.92 -1.92 -27.19
N TYR A 104 7.81 -1.73 -27.90
CA TYR A 104 7.67 -0.66 -28.90
C TYR A 104 7.03 0.62 -28.35
N ASP A 105 6.44 0.61 -27.17
CA ASP A 105 5.92 1.82 -26.56
C ASP A 105 7.03 2.53 -25.76
N PRO A 106 7.56 3.68 -26.25
CA PRO A 106 8.67 4.37 -25.59
C PRO A 106 8.30 5.02 -24.26
N ARG A 107 7.00 5.08 -23.91
CA ARG A 107 6.52 5.62 -22.63
C ARG A 107 6.71 4.62 -21.48
N LEU A 108 6.89 3.36 -21.82
CA LEU A 108 7.01 2.26 -20.84
C LEU A 108 8.45 1.73 -20.81
N PRO A 109 8.96 1.33 -19.62
CA PRO A 109 10.30 0.77 -19.52
C PRO A 109 10.37 -0.61 -20.18
N ALA A 110 11.41 -0.85 -20.98
CA ALA A 110 11.69 -2.14 -21.59
C ALA A 110 12.33 -3.10 -20.58
N LEU A 111 11.59 -3.50 -19.55
CA LEU A 111 12.07 -4.42 -18.54
C LEU A 111 12.11 -5.85 -19.09
N LYS A 112 13.23 -6.56 -18.88
CA LYS A 112 13.35 -7.98 -19.22
C LYS A 112 12.56 -8.88 -18.27
N GLN A 113 12.40 -8.45 -17.03
CA GLN A 113 11.68 -9.17 -15.97
C GLN A 113 10.94 -8.17 -15.08
N PRO A 114 9.77 -8.54 -14.51
CA PRO A 114 9.08 -7.70 -13.55
C PRO A 114 9.93 -7.49 -12.29
N PRO A 115 9.80 -6.33 -11.61
CA PRO A 115 10.60 -5.99 -10.42
C PRO A 115 10.07 -6.70 -9.15
N LEU A 116 10.13 -8.04 -9.13
CA LEU A 116 9.53 -8.86 -8.06
C LEU A 116 10.15 -8.62 -6.69
N VAL A 117 11.45 -8.32 -6.62
CA VAL A 117 12.09 -8.01 -5.33
C VAL A 117 11.50 -6.70 -4.77
N ARG A 118 11.37 -5.65 -5.59
CA ARG A 118 10.77 -4.38 -5.20
C ARG A 118 9.29 -4.56 -4.78
N GLU A 119 8.53 -5.34 -5.53
CA GLU A 119 7.15 -5.72 -5.17
C GLU A 119 7.10 -6.36 -3.78
N ASN A 120 7.95 -7.36 -3.52
CA ASN A 120 8.03 -8.03 -2.22
C ASN A 120 8.43 -7.07 -1.09
N ARG A 121 9.39 -6.15 -1.32
CA ARG A 121 9.77 -5.13 -0.33
C ARG A 121 8.62 -4.19 0.01
N LEU A 122 7.82 -3.78 -0.97
CA LEU A 122 6.61 -2.99 -0.75
C LEU A 122 5.58 -3.75 0.09
N TYR A 123 5.37 -5.05 -0.16
CA TYR A 123 4.51 -5.87 0.72
C TYR A 123 5.04 -5.99 2.14
N GLN A 124 6.35 -6.11 2.33
CA GLN A 124 6.96 -6.11 3.66
C GLN A 124 6.77 -4.77 4.37
N ALA A 125 7.01 -3.65 3.68
CA ALA A 125 6.77 -2.30 4.21
C ALA A 125 5.29 -2.06 4.57
N ASP A 126 4.36 -2.47 3.69
CA ASP A 126 2.92 -2.44 3.94
C ASP A 126 2.54 -3.22 5.22
N TRP A 127 3.17 -4.37 5.42
CA TRP A 127 2.99 -5.19 6.62
C TRP A 127 3.45 -4.46 7.88
N LEU A 128 4.61 -3.79 7.83
CA LEU A 128 5.13 -2.99 8.94
C LEU A 128 4.18 -1.85 9.32
N MET A 129 3.64 -1.13 8.34
CA MET A 129 2.68 -0.05 8.58
C MET A 129 1.39 -0.57 9.24
N ARG A 130 0.84 -1.67 8.76
CA ARG A 130 -0.47 -2.15 9.19
C ARG A 130 -0.46 -2.93 10.51
N PHE A 131 0.60 -3.62 10.83
CA PHE A 131 0.63 -4.55 11.97
C PHE A 131 1.72 -4.25 12.99
N TYR A 132 2.78 -3.52 12.62
CA TYR A 132 3.89 -3.19 13.50
C TYR A 132 3.91 -1.71 13.91
N GLN A 133 2.89 -0.94 13.50
CA GLN A 133 2.74 0.47 13.83
C GLN A 133 3.91 1.36 13.36
N PHE A 134 4.60 0.96 12.30
CA PHE A 134 5.57 1.82 11.65
C PHE A 134 4.86 2.92 10.88
N LYS A 135 5.35 4.13 11.02
CA LYS A 135 4.97 5.24 10.14
C LYS A 135 5.75 5.16 8.83
N VAL A 136 5.19 5.73 7.77
CA VAL A 136 5.88 5.77 6.46
C VAL A 136 7.25 6.40 6.58
N GLU A 137 7.35 7.50 7.33
CA GLU A 137 8.58 8.28 7.55
C GLU A 137 9.69 7.49 8.26
N GLU A 138 9.34 6.44 8.99
CA GLU A 138 10.30 5.53 9.61
C GLU A 138 10.89 4.55 8.58
N ILE A 139 10.12 4.19 7.56
CA ILE A 139 10.49 3.18 6.56
C ILE A 139 11.27 3.83 5.41
N VAL A 140 10.73 4.94 4.87
CA VAL A 140 11.28 5.73 3.76
C VAL A 140 11.25 7.21 4.09
N ASP A 141 12.22 7.95 3.61
CA ASP A 141 12.35 9.40 3.83
C ASP A 141 12.89 10.11 2.56
N GLU A 142 13.23 11.38 2.65
CA GLU A 142 13.77 12.14 1.50
C GLU A 142 15.16 11.69 1.09
N THR A 143 15.95 11.17 2.03
CA THR A 143 17.31 10.69 1.78
C THR A 143 17.33 9.23 1.32
N HIS A 144 16.30 8.47 1.67
CA HIS A 144 16.09 7.06 1.31
C HIS A 144 14.68 6.87 0.74
N PRO A 145 14.39 7.38 -0.46
CA PRO A 145 13.05 7.35 -1.04
C PRO A 145 12.63 5.95 -1.52
N ASP A 146 13.60 5.07 -1.76
CA ASP A 146 13.36 3.70 -2.22
C ASP A 146 13.80 2.68 -1.16
N LEU A 147 13.09 1.55 -1.13
CA LEU A 147 13.39 0.43 -0.25
C LEU A 147 14.66 -0.28 -0.70
N ASP A 148 15.44 -0.73 0.27
CA ASP A 148 16.62 -1.55 0.00
C ASP A 148 16.20 -2.90 -0.60
N LEU A 149 16.83 -3.29 -1.69
CA LEU A 149 16.54 -4.56 -2.37
C LEU A 149 17.28 -5.76 -1.74
N GLU A 150 18.40 -5.52 -1.06
CA GLU A 150 19.22 -6.56 -0.45
C GLU A 150 18.71 -6.96 0.93
N VAL A 151 18.26 -5.97 1.74
CA VAL A 151 17.75 -6.22 3.10
C VAL A 151 16.27 -5.89 3.21
N ASP A 152 15.57 -6.54 4.14
CA ASP A 152 14.16 -6.24 4.38
C ASP A 152 13.96 -4.85 5.05
N PRO A 153 12.79 -4.21 4.88
CA PRO A 153 12.57 -2.85 5.36
C PRO A 153 12.74 -2.68 6.88
N LYS A 154 12.46 -3.71 7.69
CA LYS A 154 12.63 -3.66 9.14
C LYS A 154 14.10 -3.70 9.55
N LEU A 155 14.88 -4.56 8.89
CA LEU A 155 16.32 -4.62 9.08
C LEU A 155 16.97 -3.32 8.57
N ALA A 156 16.57 -2.81 7.41
CA ALA A 156 17.06 -1.53 6.89
C ALA A 156 16.81 -0.38 7.88
N TRP A 157 15.62 -0.33 8.50
CA TRP A 157 15.32 0.62 9.56
C TRP A 157 16.27 0.46 10.76
N ALA A 158 16.44 -0.77 11.26
CA ALA A 158 17.30 -1.04 12.40
C ALA A 158 18.77 -0.65 12.17
N LEU A 159 19.28 -0.87 10.96
CA LEU A 159 20.64 -0.48 10.58
C LEU A 159 20.84 1.05 10.54
N ARG A 160 19.77 1.80 10.24
CA ARG A 160 19.78 3.27 10.27
C ARG A 160 19.61 3.85 11.69
N HIS A 161 19.15 3.01 12.65
CA HIS A 161 18.85 3.43 14.03
C HIS A 161 19.61 2.58 15.06
N PRO A 162 20.96 2.49 14.98
CA PRO A 162 21.74 1.67 15.91
C PRO A 162 21.58 2.13 17.37
N GLU A 163 21.25 3.40 17.59
CA GLU A 163 21.00 3.97 18.93
C GLU A 163 19.76 3.38 19.62
N GLN A 164 18.87 2.72 18.87
CA GLN A 164 17.69 2.05 19.42
C GLN A 164 18.03 0.68 20.03
N PHE A 165 19.25 0.18 19.84
CA PHE A 165 19.67 -1.16 20.23
C PHE A 165 20.85 -1.15 21.21
N PRO A 166 20.96 -2.14 22.10
CA PRO A 166 20.08 -3.30 22.29
C PRO A 166 18.75 -2.96 22.98
N VAL A 167 17.71 -3.78 22.76
CA VAL A 167 16.41 -3.67 23.41
C VAL A 167 16.31 -4.69 24.53
N ASP A 168 16.05 -4.24 25.77
CA ASP A 168 15.72 -5.14 26.90
C ASP A 168 14.27 -5.62 26.77
N VAL A 169 14.09 -6.84 26.30
CA VAL A 169 12.77 -7.44 26.05
C VAL A 169 11.90 -7.60 27.32
N ASN A 170 12.49 -7.56 28.51
CA ASN A 170 11.76 -7.67 29.78
C ASN A 170 11.21 -6.31 30.27
N ARG A 171 11.68 -5.21 29.73
CA ARG A 171 11.36 -3.85 30.18
C ARG A 171 10.81 -2.95 29.07
N ALA A 172 11.11 -3.26 27.82
CA ALA A 172 10.69 -2.43 26.70
C ALA A 172 9.19 -2.57 26.46
N GLU A 173 8.59 -1.49 25.98
CA GLU A 173 7.22 -1.50 25.50
C GLU A 173 7.08 -2.38 24.25
N TYR A 174 5.88 -2.93 24.06
CA TYR A 174 5.58 -3.86 22.97
C TYR A 174 5.95 -3.32 21.59
N GLU A 175 5.62 -2.06 21.32
CA GLU A 175 5.94 -1.38 20.05
C GLU A 175 7.45 -1.31 19.79
N ARG A 176 8.25 -1.11 20.83
CA ARG A 176 9.71 -1.10 20.73
C ARG A 176 10.27 -2.50 20.46
N ILE A 177 9.70 -3.52 21.10
CA ILE A 177 10.07 -4.92 20.85
C ILE A 177 9.76 -5.30 19.39
N LEU A 178 8.62 -4.86 18.87
CA LEU A 178 8.23 -5.10 17.47
C LEU A 178 9.20 -4.48 16.45
N ARG A 179 10.02 -3.52 16.84
CA ARG A 179 11.04 -2.93 15.94
C ARG A 179 12.30 -3.78 15.83
N VAL A 180 12.49 -4.76 16.70
CA VAL A 180 13.65 -5.66 16.64
C VAL A 180 13.52 -6.59 15.44
N PRO A 181 14.52 -6.63 14.51
CA PRO A 181 14.52 -7.60 13.41
C PRO A 181 14.40 -9.04 13.91
N GLY A 182 13.56 -9.83 13.25
CA GLY A 182 13.29 -11.22 13.62
C GLY A 182 12.19 -11.41 14.67
N ILE A 183 11.74 -10.35 15.38
CA ILE A 183 10.59 -10.45 16.30
C ILE A 183 9.31 -10.07 15.54
N GLY A 184 8.28 -10.93 15.66
CA GLY A 184 6.98 -10.78 14.99
C GLY A 184 5.83 -10.45 15.96
N VAL A 185 4.65 -10.13 15.39
CA VAL A 185 3.37 -10.00 16.11
C VAL A 185 2.80 -11.37 16.45
#